data_940df0e126e9900193a13587fb9fef0a
#
_entry.id   940df0e126e9900193a13587fb9fef0a
#
_cell.length_a   1.000
_cell.length_b   1.000
_cell.length_c   1.000
_cell.angle_alpha   90.00
_cell.angle_beta   90.00
_cell.angle_gamma   90.00
#
_symmetry.space_group_name_H-M   'P 1'
#
loop_
_entity.id
_entity.type
_entity.pdbx_description
1 polymer ?
#
loop_
_entity_poly.entity_id
_entity_poly.type
_entity_poly.pdbx_seq_one_letter_code
_entity_poly.pdbx_strand_id
1 'polypeptide(L)'
;MSEPTYPRPVDPAELGFEKIVYEKAGPRATITMNRPEILNAFDYQMLRELARACEDASYDDEIRAVVLTGAGRAFCVGADLKSWSDEYLGKPNEYWKWFGAFKDAHDRMREIGKPTIARINGICVGGGNELQMACDLAVMVDDAFIRHVGPEHGSVPAGGATQWLSIIVGDRRAREIVLMCEEIPASRAEEWGLVNWAVPAAQLDAKVDAVVENLLRKLPQTTRYAKQHLNFWKDLAWHQTINHARDWLALSMATEEPQTAVRKFVEKGD
;
A
#
# COMPACT_ATOMS: atom_id res chain seq x y z
N MET A 1 2.71 -32.83 -22.19
CA MET A 1 1.79 -31.87 -21.57
C MET A 1 2.09 -30.50 -22.21
N SER A 2 1.08 -29.77 -22.67
CA SER A 2 1.27 -28.41 -23.17
C SER A 2 1.77 -27.52 -22.04
N GLU A 3 2.68 -26.58 -22.35
CA GLU A 3 3.12 -25.59 -21.37
C GLU A 3 1.92 -24.74 -20.91
N PRO A 4 1.88 -24.32 -19.62
CA PRO A 4 0.83 -23.45 -19.14
C PRO A 4 0.90 -22.09 -19.86
N THR A 5 -0.28 -21.52 -20.15
CA THR A 5 -0.43 -20.25 -20.88
C THR A 5 -0.36 -19.00 -19.99
N TYR A 6 -0.25 -19.18 -18.67
CA TYR A 6 -0.08 -18.07 -17.71
C TYR A 6 1.41 -17.76 -17.50
N PRO A 7 1.73 -16.50 -17.09
CA PRO A 7 3.11 -16.11 -16.82
C PRO A 7 3.75 -17.02 -15.78
N ARG A 8 5.00 -17.44 -16.04
CA ARG A 8 5.79 -18.16 -15.05
C ARG A 8 6.57 -17.18 -14.19
N PRO A 9 6.84 -17.54 -12.91
CA PRO A 9 7.75 -16.78 -12.09
C PRO A 9 9.13 -16.69 -12.75
N VAL A 10 9.76 -15.53 -12.65
CA VAL A 10 11.07 -15.26 -13.23
C VAL A 10 12.05 -14.86 -12.14
N ASP A 11 13.34 -14.84 -12.48
CA ASP A 11 14.34 -14.23 -11.61
C ASP A 11 13.98 -12.73 -11.42
N PRO A 12 13.96 -12.21 -10.19
CA PRO A 12 13.69 -10.80 -9.95
C PRO A 12 14.52 -9.84 -10.83
N ALA A 13 15.77 -10.17 -11.13
CA ALA A 13 16.63 -9.36 -11.98
C ALA A 13 16.12 -9.22 -13.43
N GLU A 14 15.36 -10.18 -13.94
CA GLU A 14 14.79 -10.15 -15.29
C GLU A 14 13.59 -9.21 -15.42
N LEU A 15 12.99 -8.80 -14.30
CA LEU A 15 11.83 -7.92 -14.28
C LEU A 15 12.18 -6.46 -14.59
N GLY A 16 13.46 -6.06 -14.41
CA GLY A 16 13.97 -4.74 -14.75
C GLY A 16 13.30 -3.61 -13.98
N PHE A 17 12.96 -3.84 -12.70
CA PHE A 17 12.35 -2.83 -11.84
C PHE A 17 13.33 -1.69 -11.52
N GLU A 18 12.84 -0.46 -11.53
CA GLU A 18 13.62 0.75 -11.28
C GLU A 18 13.20 1.46 -9.99
N LYS A 19 11.92 1.36 -9.63
CA LYS A 19 11.32 2.08 -8.51
C LYS A 19 11.11 1.21 -7.27
N ILE A 20 11.27 -0.10 -7.42
CA ILE A 20 11.24 -1.04 -6.31
C ILE A 20 12.45 -1.97 -6.38
N VAL A 21 12.81 -2.53 -5.23
CA VAL A 21 13.69 -3.71 -5.15
C VAL A 21 12.82 -4.91 -4.81
N TYR A 22 12.91 -5.95 -5.64
CA TYR A 22 12.15 -7.17 -5.45
C TYR A 22 13.12 -8.34 -5.27
N GLU A 23 13.00 -9.06 -4.17
CA GLU A 23 13.91 -10.12 -3.79
C GLU A 23 13.13 -11.38 -3.38
N LYS A 24 13.67 -12.53 -3.72
CA LYS A 24 13.19 -13.85 -3.30
C LYS A 24 14.28 -14.54 -2.47
N ALA A 25 13.97 -14.87 -1.23
CA ALA A 25 14.88 -15.56 -0.31
C ALA A 25 14.18 -16.76 0.31
N GLY A 26 14.41 -17.94 -0.26
CA GLY A 26 13.66 -19.14 0.09
C GLY A 26 12.14 -18.91 -0.10
N PRO A 27 11.30 -19.23 0.88
CA PRO A 27 9.85 -19.10 0.76
C PRO A 27 9.30 -17.68 1.00
N ARG A 28 10.17 -16.67 1.13
CA ARG A 28 9.80 -15.26 1.34
C ARG A 28 10.13 -14.43 0.11
N ALA A 29 9.18 -13.64 -0.37
CA ALA A 29 9.41 -12.52 -1.26
C ALA A 29 9.40 -11.20 -0.47
N THR A 30 10.30 -10.28 -0.80
CA THR A 30 10.34 -8.94 -0.22
C THR A 30 10.25 -7.91 -1.34
N ILE A 31 9.31 -6.99 -1.20
CA ILE A 31 9.10 -5.86 -2.11
C ILE A 31 9.45 -4.59 -1.33
N THR A 32 10.51 -3.90 -1.74
CA THR A 32 10.96 -2.65 -1.13
C THR A 32 10.68 -1.48 -2.06
N MET A 33 9.80 -0.56 -1.68
CA MET A 33 9.63 0.72 -2.38
C MET A 33 10.93 1.50 -2.29
N ASN A 34 11.51 1.92 -3.43
CA ASN A 34 12.88 2.40 -3.50
C ASN A 34 13.00 3.76 -4.19
N ARG A 35 12.40 4.77 -3.58
CA ARG A 35 12.57 6.20 -3.88
C ARG A 35 12.80 6.97 -2.57
N PRO A 36 13.86 6.63 -1.80
CA PRO A 36 14.06 7.17 -0.44
C PRO A 36 14.24 8.70 -0.41
N GLU A 37 14.72 9.31 -1.49
CA GLU A 37 14.90 10.75 -1.66
C GLU A 37 13.59 11.54 -1.58
N ILE A 38 12.47 10.91 -1.91
CA ILE A 38 11.12 11.48 -1.80
C ILE A 38 10.21 10.62 -0.90
N LEU A 39 10.81 9.97 0.11
CA LEU A 39 10.11 9.20 1.13
C LEU A 39 9.23 8.08 0.54
N ASN A 40 9.67 7.47 -0.55
CA ASN A 40 8.99 6.41 -1.28
C ASN A 40 7.59 6.81 -1.80
N ALA A 41 7.40 8.09 -2.14
CA ALA A 41 6.20 8.52 -2.84
C ALA A 41 6.08 7.76 -4.17
N PHE A 42 4.89 7.22 -4.45
CA PHE A 42 4.69 6.40 -5.64
C PHE A 42 4.16 7.22 -6.82
N ASP A 43 4.76 6.97 -7.98
CA ASP A 43 4.30 7.39 -9.30
C ASP A 43 3.60 6.24 -10.05
N TYR A 44 3.20 6.46 -11.28
CA TYR A 44 2.58 5.44 -12.13
C TYR A 44 3.48 4.21 -12.30
N GLN A 45 4.79 4.41 -12.52
CA GLN A 45 5.73 3.32 -12.73
C GLN A 45 5.87 2.44 -11.49
N MET A 46 6.07 3.02 -10.30
CA MET A 46 6.15 2.24 -9.06
C MET A 46 4.89 1.42 -8.82
N LEU A 47 3.70 1.98 -9.07
CA LEU A 47 2.44 1.25 -8.93
C LEU A 47 2.37 0.03 -9.86
N ARG A 48 2.84 0.18 -11.12
CA ARG A 48 2.89 -0.93 -12.09
C ARG A 48 3.92 -1.99 -11.67
N GLU A 49 5.07 -1.57 -11.15
CA GLU A 49 6.10 -2.48 -10.67
C GLU A 49 5.62 -3.26 -9.42
N LEU A 50 4.95 -2.59 -8.47
CA LEU A 50 4.32 -3.24 -7.32
C LEU A 50 3.31 -4.32 -7.75
N ALA A 51 2.42 -3.98 -8.68
CA ALA A 51 1.43 -4.93 -9.19
C ALA A 51 2.09 -6.15 -9.83
N ARG A 52 3.15 -5.93 -10.63
CA ARG A 52 3.87 -7.01 -11.30
C ARG A 52 4.68 -7.87 -10.34
N ALA A 53 5.30 -7.29 -9.30
CA ALA A 53 5.99 -8.05 -8.27
C ALA A 53 5.01 -8.94 -7.48
N CYS A 54 3.82 -8.40 -7.14
CA CYS A 54 2.76 -9.18 -6.51
C CYS A 54 2.25 -10.33 -7.40
N GLU A 55 2.12 -10.09 -8.71
CA GLU A 55 1.71 -11.13 -9.66
C GLU A 55 2.74 -12.24 -9.75
N ASP A 56 4.03 -11.90 -9.90
CA ASP A 56 5.12 -12.87 -9.93
C ASP A 56 5.16 -13.69 -8.63
N ALA A 57 5.14 -13.02 -7.47
CA ALA A 57 5.10 -13.71 -6.18
C ALA A 57 3.84 -14.58 -6.01
N SER A 58 2.72 -14.21 -6.61
CA SER A 58 1.47 -14.99 -6.56
C SER A 58 1.59 -16.32 -7.30
N TYR A 59 2.23 -16.31 -8.47
CA TYR A 59 2.39 -17.51 -9.31
C TYR A 59 3.61 -18.36 -8.95
N ASP A 60 4.51 -17.88 -8.12
CA ASP A 60 5.68 -18.63 -7.67
C ASP A 60 5.32 -19.58 -6.52
N ASP A 61 5.20 -20.87 -6.79
CA ASP A 61 4.84 -21.87 -5.78
C ASP A 61 5.86 -22.02 -4.65
N GLU A 62 7.11 -21.59 -4.85
CA GLU A 62 8.13 -21.59 -3.80
C GLU A 62 7.92 -20.43 -2.80
N ILE A 63 7.26 -19.35 -3.19
CA ILE A 63 6.96 -18.23 -2.30
C ILE A 63 5.73 -18.54 -1.46
N ARG A 64 5.83 -18.32 -0.16
CA ARG A 64 4.77 -18.61 0.83
C ARG A 64 4.38 -17.43 1.71
N ALA A 65 5.17 -16.37 1.71
CA ALA A 65 4.88 -15.10 2.38
C ALA A 65 5.49 -13.94 1.61
N VAL A 66 4.83 -12.78 1.64
CA VAL A 66 5.31 -11.56 0.99
C VAL A 66 5.44 -10.45 2.02
N VAL A 67 6.57 -9.75 2.02
CA VAL A 67 6.83 -8.58 2.87
C VAL A 67 6.90 -7.35 1.99
N LEU A 68 6.14 -6.31 2.33
CA LEU A 68 6.21 -4.98 1.73
C LEU A 68 6.88 -4.02 2.70
N THR A 69 7.87 -3.26 2.23
CA THR A 69 8.58 -2.25 3.05
C THR A 69 9.03 -1.06 2.21
N GLY A 70 9.62 -0.05 2.83
CA GLY A 70 10.23 1.10 2.17
C GLY A 70 11.73 1.19 2.39
N ALA A 71 12.47 1.75 1.45
CA ALA A 71 13.87 2.09 1.61
C ALA A 71 14.04 3.37 2.45
N GLY A 72 15.12 3.46 3.22
CA GLY A 72 15.46 4.65 4.01
C GLY A 72 14.53 4.88 5.20
N ARG A 73 14.20 6.16 5.48
CA ARG A 73 13.51 6.61 6.71
C ARG A 73 11.98 6.57 6.65
N ALA A 74 11.39 6.16 5.55
CA ALA A 74 9.95 6.10 5.38
C ALA A 74 9.51 4.73 4.87
N PHE A 75 8.32 4.31 5.25
CA PHE A 75 7.62 3.25 4.54
C PHE A 75 7.14 3.79 3.19
N CYS A 76 6.21 4.74 3.18
CA CYS A 76 5.72 5.41 1.99
C CYS A 76 4.85 6.62 2.39
N VAL A 77 5.00 7.75 1.70
CA VAL A 77 4.18 8.95 1.96
C VAL A 77 3.02 9.14 0.97
N GLY A 78 2.69 8.11 0.19
CA GLY A 78 1.57 8.14 -0.73
C GLY A 78 1.94 8.60 -2.13
N ALA A 79 1.01 9.26 -2.82
CA ALA A 79 1.20 9.69 -4.19
C ALA A 79 2.27 10.77 -4.34
N ASP A 80 3.05 10.71 -5.41
CA ASP A 80 3.99 11.75 -5.80
C ASP A 80 3.22 12.99 -6.31
N LEU A 81 3.06 13.99 -5.42
CA LEU A 81 2.29 15.21 -5.75
C LEU A 81 2.96 16.07 -6.82
N LYS A 82 4.28 15.94 -7.03
CA LYS A 82 4.94 16.59 -8.14
C LYS A 82 4.52 15.97 -9.47
N SER A 83 4.53 14.65 -9.58
CA SER A 83 3.97 13.95 -10.74
C SER A 83 2.49 14.33 -10.95
N TRP A 84 1.71 14.47 -9.88
CA TRP A 84 0.31 14.90 -10.00
C TRP A 84 0.20 16.31 -10.59
N SER A 85 1.02 17.25 -10.14
CA SER A 85 1.06 18.62 -10.67
C SER A 85 1.36 18.64 -12.15
N ASP A 86 2.35 17.89 -12.58
CA ASP A 86 2.87 17.94 -13.94
C ASP A 86 2.01 17.16 -14.94
N GLU A 87 1.46 16.03 -14.51
CA GLU A 87 0.86 15.05 -15.40
C GLU A 87 -0.68 15.01 -15.34
N TYR A 88 -1.32 15.29 -14.17
CA TYR A 88 -2.73 14.96 -13.94
C TYR A 88 -3.63 16.14 -13.61
N LEU A 89 -3.12 17.24 -13.03
CA LEU A 89 -3.94 18.42 -12.73
C LEU A 89 -4.56 19.00 -14.01
N GLY A 90 -5.88 19.17 -13.99
CA GLY A 90 -6.65 19.62 -15.13
C GLY A 90 -6.83 18.58 -16.24
N LYS A 91 -6.38 17.34 -16.03
CA LYS A 91 -6.40 16.26 -17.02
C LYS A 91 -7.14 15.02 -16.48
N PRO A 92 -8.47 15.05 -16.32
CA PRO A 92 -9.24 13.96 -15.72
C PRO A 92 -8.96 12.57 -16.30
N ASN A 93 -8.84 12.46 -17.63
CA ASN A 93 -8.59 11.17 -18.28
C ASN A 93 -7.20 10.59 -17.96
N GLU A 94 -6.19 11.44 -17.80
CA GLU A 94 -4.85 10.97 -17.42
C GLU A 94 -4.82 10.51 -15.97
N TYR A 95 -5.46 11.25 -15.06
CA TYR A 95 -5.63 10.84 -13.69
C TYR A 95 -6.42 9.51 -13.57
N TRP A 96 -7.46 9.35 -14.37
CA TRP A 96 -8.25 8.12 -14.42
C TRP A 96 -7.39 6.89 -14.77
N LYS A 97 -6.42 7.04 -15.69
CA LYS A 97 -5.46 5.98 -16.04
C LYS A 97 -4.51 5.69 -14.89
N TRP A 98 -3.95 6.74 -14.28
CA TRP A 98 -3.09 6.63 -13.11
C TRP A 98 -3.79 5.90 -11.96
N PHE A 99 -5.02 6.29 -11.64
CA PHE A 99 -5.80 5.65 -10.59
C PHE A 99 -6.10 4.17 -10.89
N GLY A 100 -6.15 3.79 -12.17
CA GLY A 100 -6.22 2.40 -12.59
C GLY A 100 -5.01 1.58 -12.15
N ALA A 101 -3.80 2.13 -12.27
CA ALA A 101 -2.58 1.48 -11.78
C ALA A 101 -2.55 1.43 -10.24
N PHE A 102 -3.01 2.49 -9.57
CA PHE A 102 -3.15 2.53 -8.12
C PHE A 102 -4.10 1.43 -7.61
N LYS A 103 -5.28 1.31 -8.22
CA LYS A 103 -6.23 0.24 -7.92
C LYS A 103 -5.62 -1.15 -8.15
N ASP A 104 -4.95 -1.37 -9.28
CA ASP A 104 -4.35 -2.66 -9.64
C ASP A 104 -3.29 -3.10 -8.60
N ALA A 105 -2.43 -2.17 -8.14
CA ALA A 105 -1.46 -2.46 -7.09
C ALA A 105 -2.13 -2.92 -5.78
N HIS A 106 -3.21 -2.25 -5.37
CA HIS A 106 -3.97 -2.61 -4.17
C HIS A 106 -4.69 -3.96 -4.33
N ASP A 107 -5.32 -4.20 -5.47
CA ASP A 107 -5.99 -5.46 -5.76
C ASP A 107 -4.98 -6.62 -5.73
N ARG A 108 -3.84 -6.49 -6.41
CA ARG A 108 -2.79 -7.52 -6.41
C ARG A 108 -2.24 -7.82 -5.03
N MET A 109 -1.99 -6.80 -4.20
CA MET A 109 -1.52 -6.99 -2.83
C MET A 109 -2.55 -7.69 -1.95
N ARG A 110 -3.82 -7.32 -2.08
CA ARG A 110 -4.90 -7.85 -1.27
C ARG A 110 -5.31 -9.26 -1.71
N GLU A 111 -5.34 -9.52 -3.01
CA GLU A 111 -5.84 -10.77 -3.60
C GLU A 111 -4.77 -11.85 -3.75
N ILE A 112 -3.49 -11.51 -3.59
CA ILE A 112 -2.42 -12.51 -3.61
C ILE A 112 -2.74 -13.67 -2.67
N GLY A 113 -2.71 -14.89 -3.17
CA GLY A 113 -3.07 -16.09 -2.42
C GLY A 113 -2.11 -16.50 -1.31
N LYS A 114 -1.31 -15.57 -0.81
CA LYS A 114 -0.26 -15.75 0.21
C LYS A 114 -0.38 -14.68 1.27
N PRO A 115 0.00 -14.96 2.54
CA PRO A 115 0.06 -13.93 3.58
C PRO A 115 0.98 -12.79 3.18
N THR A 116 0.53 -11.56 3.44
CA THR A 116 1.27 -10.32 3.19
C THR A 116 1.52 -9.58 4.50
N ILE A 117 2.73 -9.07 4.67
CA ILE A 117 3.16 -8.36 5.87
C ILE A 117 3.69 -6.98 5.48
N ALA A 118 3.10 -5.91 6.01
CA ALA A 118 3.68 -4.59 5.94
C ALA A 118 4.75 -4.45 7.04
N ARG A 119 6.01 -4.26 6.64
CA ARG A 119 7.12 -3.89 7.51
C ARG A 119 7.27 -2.37 7.44
N ILE A 120 6.64 -1.68 8.37
CA ILE A 120 6.58 -0.21 8.41
C ILE A 120 7.82 0.30 9.13
N ASN A 121 8.86 0.64 8.35
CA ASN A 121 10.18 1.05 8.83
C ASN A 121 10.29 2.55 9.17
N GLY A 122 9.21 3.31 9.07
CA GLY A 122 9.22 4.74 9.33
C GLY A 122 7.91 5.42 8.89
N ILE A 123 8.00 6.67 8.45
CA ILE A 123 6.87 7.52 8.07
C ILE A 123 5.92 6.80 7.11
N CYS A 124 4.63 6.80 7.43
CA CYS A 124 3.58 6.13 6.64
C CYS A 124 2.39 7.08 6.47
N VAL A 125 2.24 7.68 5.27
CA VAL A 125 1.24 8.73 5.03
C VAL A 125 0.38 8.43 3.82
N GLY A 126 -0.90 8.81 3.86
CA GLY A 126 -1.83 8.75 2.75
C GLY A 126 -1.93 7.38 2.11
N GLY A 127 -1.63 7.30 0.82
CA GLY A 127 -1.60 6.03 0.08
C GLY A 127 -0.61 4.99 0.62
N GLY A 128 0.42 5.40 1.37
CA GLY A 128 1.30 4.47 2.09
C GLY A 128 0.54 3.70 3.17
N ASN A 129 -0.32 4.38 3.95
CA ASN A 129 -1.20 3.68 4.90
C ASN A 129 -2.24 2.82 4.18
N GLU A 130 -2.70 3.23 3.01
CA GLU A 130 -3.63 2.42 2.21
C GLU A 130 -2.97 1.13 1.71
N LEU A 131 -1.71 1.18 1.25
CA LEU A 131 -0.93 0.00 0.87
C LEU A 131 -0.67 -0.95 2.05
N GLN A 132 -0.34 -0.40 3.26
CA GLN A 132 -0.19 -1.28 4.42
C GLN A 132 -1.51 -1.94 4.82
N MET A 133 -2.66 -1.23 4.73
CA MET A 133 -3.98 -1.82 5.00
C MET A 133 -4.40 -2.86 3.96
N ALA A 134 -3.83 -2.84 2.76
CA ALA A 134 -4.00 -3.89 1.76
C ALA A 134 -3.24 -5.17 2.14
N CYS A 135 -2.23 -5.09 3.00
CA CYS A 135 -1.57 -6.25 3.59
C CYS A 135 -2.43 -6.93 4.66
N ASP A 136 -2.12 -8.18 4.99
CA ASP A 136 -2.84 -8.94 6.01
C ASP A 136 -2.41 -8.58 7.43
N LEU A 137 -1.12 -8.33 7.63
CA LEU A 137 -0.51 -8.02 8.91
C LEU A 137 0.44 -6.83 8.78
N ALA A 138 0.66 -6.11 9.87
CA ALA A 138 1.56 -4.96 9.91
C ALA A 138 2.42 -4.96 11.18
N VAL A 139 3.72 -4.75 11.01
CA VAL A 139 4.70 -4.51 12.08
C VAL A 139 5.31 -3.13 11.84
N MET A 140 5.27 -2.26 12.82
CA MET A 140 5.69 -0.85 12.72
C MET A 140 6.79 -0.53 13.73
N VAL A 141 7.73 0.35 13.36
CA VAL A 141 8.66 0.94 14.34
C VAL A 141 7.91 1.87 15.28
N ASP A 142 8.28 1.88 16.56
CA ASP A 142 7.59 2.59 17.62
C ASP A 142 7.81 4.11 17.63
N ASP A 143 8.83 4.59 16.92
CA ASP A 143 9.17 6.01 16.75
C ASP A 143 8.58 6.65 15.48
N ALA A 144 7.76 5.90 14.72
CA ALA A 144 7.10 6.41 13.52
C ALA A 144 5.62 6.75 13.76
N PHE A 145 4.99 7.31 12.74
CA PHE A 145 3.58 7.66 12.76
C PHE A 145 2.88 7.30 11.45
N ILE A 146 1.55 7.18 11.53
CA ILE A 146 0.65 7.08 10.39
C ILE A 146 -0.15 8.38 10.29
N ARG A 147 -0.42 8.87 9.06
CA ARG A 147 -1.21 10.06 8.82
C ARG A 147 -2.01 9.96 7.53
N HIS A 148 -3.19 10.59 7.47
CA HIS A 148 -3.90 10.84 6.23
C HIS A 148 -3.97 12.34 5.97
N VAL A 149 -3.63 12.76 4.74
CA VAL A 149 -3.56 14.18 4.36
C VAL A 149 -4.42 14.53 3.14
N GLY A 150 -5.28 13.60 2.71
CA GLY A 150 -6.12 13.80 1.53
C GLY A 150 -6.91 15.12 1.55
N PRO A 151 -7.69 15.44 2.59
CA PRO A 151 -8.43 16.70 2.68
C PRO A 151 -7.55 17.96 2.66
N GLU A 152 -6.29 17.89 3.11
CA GLU A 152 -5.34 19.02 3.04
C GLU A 152 -4.82 19.26 1.61
N HIS A 153 -4.84 18.24 0.76
CA HIS A 153 -4.32 18.28 -0.60
C HIS A 153 -5.40 18.17 -1.68
N GLY A 154 -6.67 18.39 -1.31
CA GLY A 154 -7.78 18.35 -2.25
C GLY A 154 -8.05 16.94 -2.82
N SER A 155 -7.76 15.91 -2.04
CA SER A 155 -7.97 14.51 -2.41
C SER A 155 -8.81 13.77 -1.36
N VAL A 156 -9.41 12.65 -1.78
CA VAL A 156 -10.08 11.72 -0.88
C VAL A 156 -9.22 10.47 -0.74
N PRO A 157 -8.94 9.99 0.47
CA PRO A 157 -8.16 8.78 0.67
C PRO A 157 -8.98 7.53 0.32
N ALA A 158 -9.12 7.28 -0.99
CA ALA A 158 -10.01 6.26 -1.55
C ALA A 158 -9.29 4.95 -1.95
N GLY A 159 -8.02 4.80 -1.61
CA GLY A 159 -7.25 3.57 -1.83
C GLY A 159 -7.36 2.57 -0.68
N GLY A 160 -8.44 2.64 0.07
CA GLY A 160 -8.70 1.77 1.21
C GLY A 160 -9.08 2.51 2.48
N ALA A 161 -8.63 3.75 2.69
CA ALA A 161 -8.93 4.44 3.94
C ALA A 161 -10.43 4.68 4.15
N THR A 162 -11.14 5.20 3.15
CA THR A 162 -12.60 5.38 3.25
C THR A 162 -13.37 4.05 3.24
N GLN A 163 -12.78 2.99 2.72
CA GLN A 163 -13.41 1.67 2.64
C GLN A 163 -13.13 0.80 3.87
N TRP A 164 -11.90 0.84 4.41
CA TRP A 164 -11.42 -0.15 5.36
C TRP A 164 -11.17 0.37 6.77
N LEU A 165 -10.87 1.67 6.95
CA LEU A 165 -10.57 2.20 8.29
C LEU A 165 -11.70 1.94 9.28
N SER A 166 -12.97 2.16 8.89
CA SER A 166 -14.11 1.92 9.78
C SER A 166 -14.26 0.45 10.19
N ILE A 167 -13.80 -0.47 9.34
CA ILE A 167 -13.76 -1.91 9.63
C ILE A 167 -12.61 -2.24 10.58
N ILE A 168 -11.45 -1.59 10.40
CA ILE A 168 -10.22 -1.87 11.15
C ILE A 168 -10.25 -1.22 12.54
N VAL A 169 -10.53 0.10 12.61
CA VAL A 169 -10.41 0.89 13.85
C VAL A 169 -11.75 1.37 14.42
N GLY A 170 -12.85 1.10 13.74
CA GLY A 170 -14.20 1.62 14.06
C GLY A 170 -14.47 3.01 13.48
N ASP A 171 -15.76 3.33 13.27
CA ASP A 171 -16.19 4.52 12.52
C ASP A 171 -15.68 5.85 13.11
N ARG A 172 -15.67 6.01 14.44
CA ARG A 172 -15.25 7.27 15.08
C ARG A 172 -13.76 7.55 14.86
N ARG A 173 -12.90 6.54 15.05
CA ARG A 173 -11.45 6.66 14.82
C ARG A 173 -11.14 6.85 13.33
N ALA A 174 -11.87 6.17 12.44
CA ALA A 174 -11.72 6.37 11.01
C ALA A 174 -12.01 7.83 10.59
N ARG A 175 -13.06 8.44 11.15
CA ARG A 175 -13.38 9.87 10.91
C ARG A 175 -12.33 10.79 11.48
N GLU A 176 -11.84 10.54 12.70
CA GLU A 176 -10.75 11.30 13.32
C GLU A 176 -9.51 11.27 12.41
N ILE A 177 -9.07 10.09 11.96
CA ILE A 177 -7.92 9.90 11.08
C ILE A 177 -8.06 10.71 9.78
N VAL A 178 -9.20 10.57 9.11
CA VAL A 178 -9.39 11.13 7.77
C VAL A 178 -9.72 12.63 7.80
N LEU A 179 -10.53 13.09 8.76
CA LEU A 179 -11.02 14.46 8.77
C LEU A 179 -10.10 15.42 9.52
N MET A 180 -9.38 14.95 10.55
CA MET A 180 -8.47 15.80 11.32
C MET A 180 -7.07 15.86 10.73
N CYS A 181 -6.68 14.88 9.92
CA CYS A 181 -5.36 14.80 9.29
C CYS A 181 -4.18 14.86 10.28
N GLU A 182 -4.38 14.39 11.51
CA GLU A 182 -3.36 14.40 12.56
C GLU A 182 -2.45 13.16 12.49
N GLU A 183 -1.27 13.27 13.07
CA GLU A 183 -0.35 12.14 13.22
C GLU A 183 -0.86 11.15 14.27
N ILE A 184 -0.82 9.87 13.92
CA ILE A 184 -1.17 8.75 14.80
C ILE A 184 0.13 8.06 15.18
N PRO A 185 0.65 8.25 16.39
CA PRO A 185 1.86 7.58 16.85
C PRO A 185 1.70 6.04 16.80
N ALA A 186 2.79 5.33 16.61
CA ALA A 186 2.81 3.87 16.49
C ALA A 186 2.10 3.16 17.66
N SER A 187 2.26 3.66 18.90
CA SER A 187 1.57 3.13 20.09
C SER A 187 0.04 3.22 19.98
N ARG A 188 -0.47 4.33 19.45
CA ARG A 188 -1.91 4.51 19.21
C ARG A 188 -2.39 3.67 18.04
N ALA A 189 -1.57 3.52 17.00
CA ALA A 189 -1.88 2.67 15.85
C ALA A 189 -2.03 1.20 16.27
N GLU A 190 -1.17 0.71 17.16
CA GLU A 190 -1.28 -0.64 17.75
C GLU A 190 -2.52 -0.75 18.67
N GLU A 191 -2.72 0.20 19.59
CA GLU A 191 -3.89 0.21 20.49
C GLU A 191 -5.22 0.18 19.70
N TRP A 192 -5.28 0.88 18.57
CA TRP A 192 -6.49 0.93 17.74
C TRP A 192 -6.65 -0.25 16.78
N GLY A 193 -5.64 -1.13 16.69
CA GLY A 193 -5.62 -2.25 15.76
C GLY A 193 -5.36 -1.85 14.31
N LEU A 194 -4.83 -0.64 14.06
CA LEU A 194 -4.42 -0.20 12.73
C LEU A 194 -3.14 -0.93 12.27
N VAL A 195 -2.29 -1.31 13.22
CA VAL A 195 -1.17 -2.22 13.04
C VAL A 195 -1.23 -3.32 14.09
N ASN A 196 -0.59 -4.48 13.84
CA ASN A 196 -0.60 -5.58 14.79
C ASN A 196 0.44 -5.40 15.90
N TRP A 197 1.58 -4.79 15.60
CA TRP A 197 2.67 -4.59 16.56
C TRP A 197 3.44 -3.31 16.26
N ALA A 198 3.73 -2.57 17.32
CA ALA A 198 4.70 -1.48 17.35
C ALA A 198 5.92 -1.93 18.15
N VAL A 199 7.12 -1.87 17.57
CA VAL A 199 8.35 -2.39 18.17
C VAL A 199 9.52 -1.41 17.97
N PRO A 200 10.51 -1.40 18.89
CA PRO A 200 11.73 -0.62 18.69
C PRO A 200 12.41 -0.94 17.35
N ALA A 201 12.99 0.06 16.70
CA ALA A 201 13.63 -0.08 15.39
C ALA A 201 14.63 -1.26 15.34
N ALA A 202 15.40 -1.47 16.40
CA ALA A 202 16.35 -2.59 16.50
C ALA A 202 15.67 -3.98 16.54
N GLN A 203 14.37 -4.06 16.78
CA GLN A 203 13.60 -5.31 16.85
C GLN A 203 12.71 -5.54 15.64
N LEU A 204 12.62 -4.58 14.72
CA LEU A 204 11.69 -4.64 13.59
C LEU A 204 11.90 -5.89 12.73
N ASP A 205 13.14 -6.14 12.30
CA ASP A 205 13.46 -7.29 11.45
C ASP A 205 13.20 -8.62 12.18
N ALA A 206 13.66 -8.75 13.40
CA ALA A 206 13.44 -9.94 14.21
C ALA A 206 11.93 -10.23 14.43
N LYS A 207 11.11 -9.18 14.60
CA LYS A 207 9.67 -9.34 14.74
C LYS A 207 9.02 -9.77 13.43
N VAL A 208 9.38 -9.17 12.30
CA VAL A 208 8.89 -9.57 10.98
C VAL A 208 9.29 -11.01 10.66
N ASP A 209 10.54 -11.38 10.92
CA ASP A 209 11.04 -12.74 10.70
C ASP A 209 10.25 -13.77 11.53
N ALA A 210 10.00 -13.47 12.81
CA ALA A 210 9.19 -14.33 13.67
C ALA A 210 7.75 -14.49 13.17
N VAL A 211 7.15 -13.43 12.61
CA VAL A 211 5.83 -13.47 11.96
C VAL A 211 5.86 -14.37 10.72
N VAL A 212 6.85 -14.15 9.82
CA VAL A 212 7.03 -14.96 8.61
C VAL A 212 7.23 -16.43 8.97
N GLU A 213 8.13 -16.75 9.89
CA GLU A 213 8.36 -18.13 10.34
C GLU A 213 7.10 -18.79 10.89
N ASN A 214 6.29 -18.04 11.64
CA ASN A 214 5.01 -18.56 12.13
C ASN A 214 4.07 -18.90 10.99
N LEU A 215 3.94 -18.02 9.99
CA LEU A 215 3.10 -18.24 8.82
C LEU A 215 3.58 -19.42 7.98
N LEU A 216 4.89 -19.59 7.83
CA LEU A 216 5.48 -20.71 7.08
C LEU A 216 5.19 -22.10 7.69
N ARG A 217 4.90 -22.17 8.99
CA ARG A 217 4.46 -23.41 9.66
C ARG A 217 3.01 -23.79 9.35
N LYS A 218 2.23 -22.90 8.73
CA LYS A 218 0.81 -23.18 8.40
C LYS A 218 0.67 -23.87 7.04
N LEU A 219 -0.46 -24.48 6.83
CA LEU A 219 -0.81 -25.13 5.55
C LEU A 219 -1.15 -24.06 4.51
N PRO A 220 -0.45 -24.00 3.38
CA PRO A 220 -0.59 -22.86 2.44
C PRO A 220 -2.00 -22.73 1.84
N GLN A 221 -2.64 -23.82 1.45
CA GLN A 221 -4.00 -23.78 0.89
C GLN A 221 -5.02 -23.30 1.93
N THR A 222 -4.96 -23.84 3.14
CA THR A 222 -5.85 -23.43 4.23
C THR A 222 -5.66 -21.94 4.59
N THR A 223 -4.40 -21.48 4.61
CA THR A 223 -4.09 -20.08 4.83
C THR A 223 -4.65 -19.18 3.74
N ARG A 224 -4.54 -19.59 2.46
CA ARG A 224 -5.15 -18.89 1.33
C ARG A 224 -6.66 -18.76 1.48
N TYR A 225 -7.36 -19.85 1.81
CA TYR A 225 -8.80 -19.81 2.00
C TYR A 225 -9.21 -18.94 3.18
N ALA A 226 -8.49 -19.05 4.31
CA ALA A 226 -8.75 -18.19 5.46
C ALA A 226 -8.59 -16.70 5.12
N LYS A 227 -7.51 -16.31 4.42
CA LYS A 227 -7.30 -14.93 3.92
C LYS A 227 -8.47 -14.47 3.05
N GLN A 228 -8.88 -15.27 2.05
CA GLN A 228 -9.99 -14.91 1.17
C GLN A 228 -11.30 -14.71 1.93
N HIS A 229 -11.60 -15.57 2.91
CA HIS A 229 -12.79 -15.43 3.74
C HIS A 229 -12.73 -14.18 4.66
N LEU A 230 -11.56 -13.86 5.22
CA LEU A 230 -11.35 -12.67 6.03
C LEU A 230 -11.47 -11.37 5.22
N ASN A 231 -11.17 -11.41 3.94
CA ASN A 231 -11.29 -10.26 3.06
C ASN A 231 -12.75 -9.89 2.71
N PHE A 232 -13.74 -10.73 3.00
CA PHE A 232 -15.13 -10.55 2.56
C PHE A 232 -15.66 -9.12 2.78
N TRP A 233 -15.52 -8.56 3.98
CA TRP A 233 -16.02 -7.22 4.28
C TRP A 233 -15.21 -6.11 3.61
N LYS A 234 -13.88 -6.28 3.53
CA LYS A 234 -13.00 -5.37 2.80
C LYS A 234 -13.33 -5.37 1.32
N ASP A 235 -13.55 -6.56 0.74
CA ASP A 235 -13.90 -6.74 -0.67
C ASP A 235 -15.24 -6.11 -1.01
N LEU A 236 -16.25 -6.32 -0.17
CA LEU A 236 -17.56 -5.73 -0.36
C LEU A 236 -17.49 -4.20 -0.38
N ALA A 237 -16.82 -3.59 0.60
CA ALA A 237 -16.63 -2.14 0.66
C ALA A 237 -15.82 -1.61 -0.54
N TRP A 238 -14.77 -2.33 -0.92
CA TRP A 238 -13.87 -1.97 -2.02
C TRP A 238 -14.59 -2.02 -3.37
N HIS A 239 -15.14 -3.16 -3.74
CA HIS A 239 -15.73 -3.36 -5.06
C HIS A 239 -16.94 -2.47 -5.32
N GLN A 240 -17.69 -2.11 -4.28
CA GLN A 240 -18.83 -1.20 -4.43
C GLN A 240 -18.43 0.26 -4.63
N THR A 241 -17.24 0.67 -4.20
CA THR A 241 -16.90 2.09 -4.11
C THR A 241 -15.72 2.52 -4.97
N ILE A 242 -14.75 1.63 -5.23
CA ILE A 242 -13.47 2.00 -5.84
C ILE A 242 -13.60 2.58 -7.25
N ASN A 243 -14.49 2.05 -8.07
CA ASN A 243 -14.70 2.56 -9.42
C ASN A 243 -15.39 3.92 -9.40
N HIS A 244 -16.37 4.11 -8.50
CA HIS A 244 -17.00 5.41 -8.30
C HIS A 244 -15.98 6.45 -7.77
N ALA A 245 -15.12 6.05 -6.84
CA ALA A 245 -14.05 6.90 -6.34
C ALA A 245 -13.07 7.29 -7.45
N ARG A 246 -12.71 6.35 -8.34
CA ARG A 246 -11.87 6.60 -9.51
C ARG A 246 -12.46 7.68 -10.43
N ASP A 247 -13.74 7.54 -10.77
CA ASP A 247 -14.42 8.49 -11.65
C ASP A 247 -14.54 9.86 -11.00
N TRP A 248 -14.96 9.91 -9.72
CA TRP A 248 -15.11 11.16 -8.99
C TRP A 248 -13.78 11.90 -8.79
N LEU A 249 -12.72 11.19 -8.37
CA LEU A 249 -11.40 11.78 -8.19
C LEU A 249 -10.81 12.27 -9.52
N ALA A 250 -11.02 11.53 -10.61
CA ALA A 250 -10.59 11.98 -11.92
C ALA A 250 -11.26 13.31 -12.32
N LEU A 251 -12.57 13.43 -12.12
CA LEU A 251 -13.30 14.68 -12.37
C LEU A 251 -12.85 15.81 -11.45
N SER A 252 -12.56 15.50 -10.18
CA SER A 252 -12.11 16.50 -9.21
C SER A 252 -10.77 17.14 -9.58
N MET A 253 -9.89 16.45 -10.35
CA MET A 253 -8.64 17.04 -10.84
C MET A 253 -8.84 18.29 -11.72
N ALA A 254 -10.03 18.48 -12.27
CA ALA A 254 -10.39 19.68 -13.01
C ALA A 254 -10.95 20.81 -12.13
N THR A 255 -11.19 20.57 -10.84
CA THR A 255 -11.72 21.57 -9.89
C THR A 255 -10.63 22.40 -9.24
N GLU A 256 -11.01 23.49 -8.58
CA GLU A 256 -10.08 24.47 -7.99
C GLU A 256 -9.33 23.90 -6.77
N GLU A 257 -10.00 23.09 -5.91
CA GLU A 257 -9.41 22.62 -4.66
C GLU A 257 -8.11 21.81 -4.85
N PRO A 258 -8.09 20.69 -5.60
CA PRO A 258 -6.85 19.95 -5.81
C PRO A 258 -5.81 20.75 -6.59
N GLN A 259 -6.23 21.57 -7.56
CA GLN A 259 -5.29 22.40 -8.31
C GLN A 259 -4.56 23.39 -7.40
N THR A 260 -5.28 24.06 -6.51
CA THR A 260 -4.71 25.02 -5.56
C THR A 260 -3.85 24.32 -4.51
N ALA A 261 -4.34 23.24 -3.91
CA ALA A 261 -3.65 22.55 -2.83
C ALA A 261 -2.34 21.89 -3.31
N VAL A 262 -2.36 21.18 -4.44
CA VAL A 262 -1.18 20.51 -4.98
C VAL A 262 -0.13 21.52 -5.46
N ARG A 263 -0.52 22.59 -6.16
CA ARG A 263 0.42 23.65 -6.57
C ARG A 263 1.09 24.30 -5.37
N LYS A 264 0.32 24.65 -4.33
CA LYS A 264 0.85 25.23 -3.10
C LYS A 264 1.86 24.31 -2.41
N PHE A 265 1.64 22.99 -2.44
CA PHE A 265 2.57 22.01 -1.91
C PHE A 265 3.88 22.00 -2.70
N VAL A 266 3.80 21.90 -4.02
CA VAL A 266 4.99 21.87 -4.91
C VAL A 266 5.79 23.16 -4.84
N GLU A 267 5.13 24.34 -4.77
CA GLU A 267 5.79 25.65 -4.65
C GLU A 267 6.55 25.83 -3.33
N LYS A 268 6.12 25.18 -2.26
CA LYS A 268 6.82 25.24 -0.97
C LYS A 268 8.10 24.42 -0.91
N GLY A 269 8.33 23.51 -1.87
CA GLY A 269 9.54 22.69 -1.95
C GLY A 269 9.68 21.65 -0.85
N ASP A 270 8.57 21.21 -0.27
CA ASP A 270 8.52 20.22 0.80
C ASP A 270 8.32 18.79 0.26
#